data_eb87d7ff47046e68227876c361537ded
#
_entry.id   eb87d7ff47046e68227876c361537ded
#
_cell.length_a   1.000
_cell.length_b   1.000
_cell.length_c   1.000
_cell.angle_alpha   90.00
_cell.angle_beta   90.00
_cell.angle_gamma   90.00
#
_symmetry.space_group_name_H-M   'P 1'
#
loop_
_entity.id
_entity.type
_entity.pdbx_description
1 polymer ?
#
loop_
_entity_poly.entity_id
_entity_poly.type
_entity_poly.pdbx_seq_one_letter_code
_entity_poly.pdbx_strand_id
1 'polypeptide(L)'
;MLREEDKIFKNLYGFDDWSLTGAKNRGVWCNTKEIIEKGSDFIVEEIKSSQLRGRGGAGFPAGLKWSFMPKDSGKPHYLVVNADESEPGTCKDREIMRNDPHLLLEGCLVAGFAMHANACYIYIRGEYYSEASNLQKAIDEAYANNLIGKNACGSNWDYDIYLHRGAGAYICGEETALLESLEGKKGQPRLKPPFPAGAGLYGCPTTVTNVETIAVAPTIIRKGASWFNSLGRENNTGTKIFSISGHVNNPCNVEEEMGIGLKELIETHAGGVIGGWDNLLAVIPGGASVPLIPKSICDTVKMDFDSLKEVQSGLGTAAVIVMNKSTDIVDAICRLSHFYKHESCGQCTPCREGTGWMFRMMEKMVKGDAEVNDIDKLLDVTKQIEGHTICALGDAAAWPIQGLMRHFRPEVERRIKEYRISEVA
;
A
#
# COMPACT_ATOMS: atom_id res chain seq x y z
N MET A 1 -8.24 -17.27 12.18
CA MET A 1 -8.96 -15.98 12.34
C MET A 1 -8.36 -15.21 13.50
N LEU A 2 -8.05 -13.94 13.26
CA LEU A 2 -7.52 -13.03 14.27
C LEU A 2 -8.52 -12.86 15.43
N ARG A 3 -8.05 -13.00 16.67
CA ARG A 3 -8.89 -12.82 17.85
C ARG A 3 -9.23 -11.33 18.02
N GLU A 4 -10.41 -11.03 18.56
CA GLU A 4 -10.87 -9.65 18.75
C GLU A 4 -9.91 -8.82 19.62
N GLU A 5 -9.30 -9.42 20.64
CA GLU A 5 -8.32 -8.78 21.54
C GLU A 5 -7.00 -8.44 20.86
N ASP A 6 -6.70 -9.08 19.73
CA ASP A 6 -5.47 -8.88 18.96
C ASP A 6 -5.64 -7.90 17.82
N LYS A 7 -6.86 -7.50 17.49
CA LYS A 7 -7.12 -6.45 16.50
C LYS A 7 -6.54 -5.11 16.95
N ILE A 8 -5.83 -4.46 16.03
CA ILE A 8 -5.28 -3.12 16.22
C ILE A 8 -6.32 -2.07 15.81
N PHE A 9 -6.99 -2.29 14.69
CA PHE A 9 -7.95 -1.34 14.10
C PHE A 9 -9.38 -1.65 14.59
N LYS A 10 -9.64 -1.36 15.88
CA LYS A 10 -10.91 -1.69 16.53
C LYS A 10 -12.13 -0.97 15.95
N ASN A 11 -11.92 0.16 15.28
CA ASN A 11 -12.99 0.92 14.61
C ASN A 11 -12.91 0.87 13.09
N LEU A 12 -12.29 -0.15 12.50
CA LEU A 12 -12.10 -0.26 11.04
C LEU A 12 -13.41 -0.08 10.25
N TYR A 13 -14.53 -0.55 10.81
CA TYR A 13 -15.84 -0.49 10.17
C TYR A 13 -16.66 0.78 10.49
N GLY A 14 -16.14 1.67 11.35
CA GLY A 14 -16.79 2.92 11.70
C GLY A 14 -18.07 2.77 12.53
N PHE A 15 -18.19 1.71 13.33
CA PHE A 15 -19.35 1.50 14.21
C PHE A 15 -19.28 2.32 15.49
N ASP A 16 -18.07 2.73 15.89
CA ASP A 16 -17.83 3.52 17.08
C ASP A 16 -17.52 4.99 16.75
N ASP A 17 -17.55 5.83 17.78
CA ASP A 17 -17.16 7.23 17.69
C ASP A 17 -15.69 7.38 17.28
N TRP A 18 -15.44 8.08 16.16
CA TRP A 18 -14.11 8.36 15.63
C TRP A 18 -13.40 9.55 16.31
N SER A 19 -14.13 10.36 17.09
CA SER A 19 -13.60 11.52 17.79
C SER A 19 -12.53 11.16 18.83
N LEU A 20 -11.86 12.16 19.40
CA LEU A 20 -10.88 11.96 20.48
C LEU A 20 -11.48 11.18 21.66
N THR A 21 -12.75 11.42 22.00
CA THR A 21 -13.43 10.71 23.08
C THR A 21 -13.53 9.21 22.79
N GLY A 22 -14.01 8.86 21.60
CA GLY A 22 -14.09 7.47 21.19
C GLY A 22 -12.73 6.80 21.09
N ALA A 23 -11.74 7.51 20.55
CA ALA A 23 -10.36 7.03 20.47
C ALA A 23 -9.77 6.70 21.85
N LYS A 24 -9.95 7.58 22.84
CA LYS A 24 -9.52 7.35 24.23
C LYS A 24 -10.21 6.14 24.86
N ASN A 25 -11.49 5.94 24.59
CA ASN A 25 -12.23 4.77 25.07
C ASN A 25 -11.67 3.45 24.50
N ARG A 26 -11.08 3.49 23.30
CA ARG A 26 -10.37 2.35 22.68
C ARG A 26 -8.91 2.21 23.10
N GLY A 27 -8.41 3.10 23.96
CA GLY A 27 -7.04 3.08 24.51
C GLY A 27 -6.01 3.87 23.70
N VAL A 28 -6.43 4.64 22.69
CA VAL A 28 -5.57 5.56 21.94
C VAL A 28 -5.25 6.77 22.85
N TRP A 29 -4.02 7.26 22.84
CA TRP A 29 -3.50 8.35 23.65
C TRP A 29 -3.41 8.07 25.17
N CYS A 30 -3.82 6.90 25.68
CA CYS A 30 -3.94 6.66 27.12
C CYS A 30 -2.60 6.65 27.88
N ASN A 31 -1.52 6.24 27.23
CA ASN A 31 -0.17 6.16 27.84
C ASN A 31 0.94 6.61 26.89
N THR A 32 0.64 7.54 26.01
CA THR A 32 1.58 8.03 24.98
C THR A 32 2.78 8.72 25.60
N LYS A 33 2.59 9.46 26.72
CA LYS A 33 3.69 10.08 27.47
C LYS A 33 4.70 9.01 27.94
N GLU A 34 4.22 7.95 28.54
CA GLU A 34 5.07 6.84 29.04
C GLU A 34 5.80 6.14 27.89
N ILE A 35 5.18 6.04 26.69
CA ILE A 35 5.85 5.53 25.49
C ILE A 35 7.04 6.43 25.12
N ILE A 36 6.84 7.74 25.10
CA ILE A 36 7.88 8.72 24.77
C ILE A 36 8.99 8.71 25.82
N GLU A 37 8.65 8.60 27.10
CA GLU A 37 9.61 8.54 28.22
C GLU A 37 10.55 7.32 28.16
N LYS A 38 10.19 6.25 27.44
CA LYS A 38 11.09 5.13 27.18
C LYS A 38 12.27 5.50 26.27
N GLY A 39 12.17 6.58 25.52
CA GLY A 39 13.21 7.11 24.65
C GLY A 39 13.15 6.62 23.20
N SER A 40 13.73 7.41 22.31
CA SER A 40 13.70 7.15 20.85
C SER A 40 14.36 5.83 20.46
N ASP A 41 15.52 5.52 21.04
CA ASP A 41 16.25 4.29 20.74
C ASP A 41 15.45 3.04 21.14
N PHE A 42 14.74 3.08 22.27
CA PHE A 42 13.85 1.98 22.68
C PHE A 42 12.73 1.76 21.66
N ILE A 43 12.09 2.84 21.20
CA ILE A 43 10.98 2.73 20.25
C ILE A 43 11.47 2.13 18.92
N VAL A 44 12.62 2.63 18.40
CA VAL A 44 13.19 2.08 17.16
C VAL A 44 13.53 0.60 17.31
N GLU A 45 14.14 0.21 18.44
CA GLU A 45 14.54 -1.19 18.65
C GLU A 45 13.34 -2.12 18.85
N GLU A 46 12.27 -1.65 19.52
CA GLU A 46 11.04 -2.41 19.68
C GLU A 46 10.34 -2.64 18.32
N ILE A 47 10.30 -1.61 17.45
CA ILE A 47 9.79 -1.77 16.08
C ILE A 47 10.68 -2.68 15.22
N LYS A 48 12.01 -2.64 15.37
CA LYS A 48 12.89 -3.61 14.71
C LYS A 48 12.61 -5.04 15.20
N SER A 49 12.56 -5.22 16.51
CA SER A 49 12.33 -6.51 17.14
C SER A 49 10.97 -7.10 16.79
N SER A 50 9.96 -6.26 16.53
CA SER A 50 8.63 -6.70 16.06
C SER A 50 8.64 -7.23 14.63
N GLN A 51 9.72 -7.04 13.88
CA GLN A 51 9.83 -7.38 12.46
C GLN A 51 8.75 -6.74 11.58
N LEU A 52 8.15 -5.62 12.01
CA LEU A 52 7.14 -4.92 11.22
C LEU A 52 7.69 -4.58 9.83
N ARG A 53 7.07 -5.13 8.80
CA ARG A 53 7.32 -4.76 7.40
C ARG A 53 6.37 -3.65 6.97
N GLY A 54 6.83 -2.73 6.14
CA GLY A 54 6.03 -1.63 5.61
C GLY A 54 4.74 -2.11 4.93
N ARG A 55 3.63 -1.46 5.22
CA ARG A 55 2.27 -1.82 4.74
C ARG A 55 1.87 -1.07 3.46
N GLY A 56 2.78 -0.25 2.92
CA GLY A 56 2.53 0.54 1.70
C GLY A 56 2.76 -0.20 0.37
N GLY A 57 3.21 -1.46 0.40
CA GLY A 57 3.40 -2.30 -0.80
C GLY A 57 4.77 -2.97 -0.88
N ALA A 58 5.87 -2.25 -0.69
CA ALA A 58 7.23 -2.79 -0.85
C ALA A 58 7.68 -3.73 0.29
N GLY A 59 7.04 -3.70 1.46
CA GLY A 59 7.36 -4.59 2.58
C GLY A 59 8.75 -4.39 3.19
N PHE A 60 9.37 -3.23 3.05
CA PHE A 60 10.67 -2.94 3.66
C PHE A 60 10.56 -2.91 5.19
N PRO A 61 11.53 -3.45 5.98
CA PRO A 61 11.48 -3.44 7.44
C PRO A 61 11.36 -2.01 8.02
N ALA A 62 10.27 -1.73 8.74
CA ALA A 62 9.95 -0.38 9.20
C ALA A 62 10.97 0.15 10.21
N GLY A 63 11.32 -0.64 11.22
CA GLY A 63 12.30 -0.23 12.24
C GLY A 63 13.71 0.01 11.65
N LEU A 64 14.10 -0.76 10.65
CA LEU A 64 15.35 -0.49 9.92
C LEU A 64 15.28 0.82 9.15
N LYS A 65 14.15 1.10 8.47
CA LYS A 65 13.95 2.39 7.77
C LYS A 65 14.03 3.58 8.74
N TRP A 66 13.43 3.48 9.91
CA TRP A 66 13.48 4.54 10.91
C TRP A 66 14.90 4.77 11.45
N SER A 67 15.69 3.71 11.61
CA SER A 67 17.06 3.83 12.09
C SER A 67 18.05 4.48 11.11
N PHE A 68 17.66 4.71 9.85
CA PHE A 68 18.47 5.47 8.90
C PHE A 68 18.44 6.97 9.12
N MET A 69 17.49 7.47 9.94
CA MET A 69 17.42 8.88 10.27
C MET A 69 18.62 9.26 11.14
N PRO A 70 19.37 10.32 10.78
CA PRO A 70 20.46 10.79 11.60
C PRO A 70 19.92 11.32 12.94
N LYS A 71 20.69 11.14 14.03
CA LYS A 71 20.33 11.68 15.34
C LYS A 71 20.58 13.19 15.41
N ASP A 72 21.61 13.66 14.78
CA ASP A 72 21.97 15.07 14.65
C ASP A 72 22.54 15.32 13.25
N SER A 73 21.86 16.18 12.50
CA SER A 73 22.28 16.56 11.15
C SER A 73 22.52 18.07 11.02
N GLY A 74 22.28 18.84 12.09
CA GLY A 74 22.23 20.29 12.04
C GLY A 74 21.10 20.86 11.19
N LYS A 75 20.13 20.02 10.74
CA LYS A 75 18.96 20.39 9.95
C LYS A 75 17.68 19.88 10.62
N PRO A 76 16.52 20.48 10.33
CA PRO A 76 15.25 19.89 10.72
C PRO A 76 15.08 18.48 10.14
N HIS A 77 14.41 17.59 10.87
CA HIS A 77 14.05 16.26 10.42
C HIS A 77 12.54 16.19 10.21
N TYR A 78 12.11 15.43 9.21
CA TYR A 78 10.69 15.32 8.89
C TYR A 78 10.22 13.86 8.80
N LEU A 79 9.05 13.61 9.38
CA LEU A 79 8.23 12.46 9.03
C LEU A 79 7.26 12.88 7.94
N VAL A 80 7.17 12.10 6.88
CA VAL A 80 6.12 12.25 5.87
C VAL A 80 5.28 10.98 5.84
N VAL A 81 3.98 11.11 6.11
CA VAL A 81 3.04 10.01 6.02
C VAL A 81 2.46 9.97 4.62
N ASN A 82 2.70 8.85 3.95
CA ASN A 82 2.14 8.58 2.63
C ASN A 82 0.70 8.08 2.78
N ALA A 83 -0.24 8.98 2.56
CA ALA A 83 -1.68 8.74 2.51
C ALA A 83 -2.22 8.93 1.06
N ASP A 84 -1.33 8.86 0.05
CA ASP A 84 -1.68 8.84 -1.37
C ASP A 84 -2.05 7.42 -1.80
N GLU A 85 -3.19 6.93 -1.30
CA GLU A 85 -3.70 5.59 -1.58
C GLU A 85 -4.39 5.54 -2.94
N SER A 86 -3.62 5.35 -3.98
CA SER A 86 -4.09 5.38 -5.38
C SER A 86 -3.96 4.04 -6.10
N GLU A 87 -3.43 3.00 -5.44
CA GLU A 87 -3.32 1.64 -6.01
C GLU A 87 -4.69 1.05 -6.26
N PRO A 88 -5.06 0.69 -7.52
CA PRO A 88 -6.36 0.10 -7.82
C PRO A 88 -6.64 -1.17 -6.99
N GLY A 89 -7.82 -1.20 -6.36
CA GLY A 89 -8.24 -2.24 -5.43
C GLY A 89 -7.96 -1.96 -3.95
N THR A 90 -7.18 -0.92 -3.63
CA THR A 90 -6.76 -0.59 -2.26
C THR A 90 -7.62 0.50 -1.67
N CYS A 91 -8.13 0.29 -0.45
CA CYS A 91 -8.92 1.28 0.31
C CYS A 91 -8.79 1.11 1.84
N LYS A 92 -7.69 0.56 2.31
CA LYS A 92 -7.41 0.30 3.73
C LYS A 92 -7.02 1.55 4.52
N ASP A 93 -6.17 2.40 3.94
CA ASP A 93 -5.71 3.64 4.58
C ASP A 93 -6.85 4.66 4.67
N ARG A 94 -7.74 4.64 3.69
CA ARG A 94 -8.99 5.41 3.71
C ARG A 94 -9.83 5.10 4.95
N GLU A 95 -10.03 3.83 5.27
CA GLU A 95 -10.84 3.45 6.44
C GLU A 95 -10.15 3.83 7.76
N ILE A 96 -8.83 3.75 7.86
CA ILE A 96 -8.09 4.25 9.03
C ILE A 96 -8.32 5.75 9.20
N MET A 97 -8.10 6.54 8.15
CA MET A 97 -8.24 8.00 8.20
C MET A 97 -9.69 8.45 8.45
N ARG A 98 -10.67 7.66 8.01
CA ARG A 98 -12.09 7.94 8.19
C ARG A 98 -12.58 7.59 9.58
N ASN A 99 -12.21 6.42 10.09
CA ASN A 99 -12.85 5.78 11.24
C ASN A 99 -11.97 5.74 12.49
N ASP A 100 -10.64 5.86 12.35
CA ASP A 100 -9.71 5.83 13.48
C ASP A 100 -8.53 6.82 13.32
N PRO A 101 -8.83 8.11 12.96
CA PRO A 101 -7.78 9.09 12.65
C PRO A 101 -6.85 9.35 13.83
N HIS A 102 -7.32 9.29 15.07
CA HIS A 102 -6.49 9.51 16.25
C HIS A 102 -5.44 8.42 16.47
N LEU A 103 -5.72 7.17 16.05
CA LEU A 103 -4.71 6.10 16.08
C LEU A 103 -3.55 6.42 15.12
N LEU A 104 -3.86 6.97 13.94
CA LEU A 104 -2.85 7.46 13.00
C LEU A 104 -2.05 8.62 13.60
N LEU A 105 -2.72 9.62 14.19
CA LEU A 105 -2.05 10.80 14.76
C LEU A 105 -1.14 10.42 15.94
N GLU A 106 -1.55 9.52 16.81
CA GLU A 106 -0.70 8.99 17.85
C GLU A 106 0.52 8.26 17.26
N GLY A 107 0.30 7.46 16.20
CA GLY A 107 1.37 6.84 15.45
C GLY A 107 2.37 7.85 14.87
N CYS A 108 1.88 8.98 14.33
CA CYS A 108 2.72 10.07 13.83
C CYS A 108 3.59 10.67 14.93
N LEU A 109 3.04 10.88 16.13
CA LEU A 109 3.78 11.40 17.27
C LEU A 109 4.87 10.42 17.73
N VAL A 110 4.51 9.15 17.93
CA VAL A 110 5.45 8.11 18.41
C VAL A 110 6.57 7.86 17.39
N ALA A 111 6.24 7.72 16.13
CA ALA A 111 7.22 7.53 15.06
C ALA A 111 8.09 8.78 14.84
N GLY A 112 7.47 9.97 14.89
CA GLY A 112 8.19 11.24 14.80
C GLY A 112 9.21 11.40 15.92
N PHE A 113 8.84 11.10 17.15
CA PHE A 113 9.75 11.11 18.29
C PHE A 113 10.90 10.11 18.13
N ALA A 114 10.59 8.89 17.69
CA ALA A 114 11.60 7.85 17.46
C ALA A 114 12.66 8.27 16.42
N MET A 115 12.28 9.07 15.43
CA MET A 115 13.13 9.55 14.35
C MET A 115 13.67 10.98 14.56
N HIS A 116 13.48 11.56 15.74
CA HIS A 116 13.85 12.94 16.05
C HIS A 116 13.27 13.96 15.04
N ALA A 117 12.07 13.72 14.55
CA ALA A 117 11.43 14.58 13.58
C ALA A 117 10.87 15.84 14.25
N ASN A 118 11.05 17.00 13.63
CA ASN A 118 10.52 18.28 14.12
C ASN A 118 9.04 18.47 13.75
N ALA A 119 8.60 17.85 12.64
CA ALA A 119 7.22 17.90 12.19
C ALA A 119 6.86 16.67 11.33
N CYS A 120 5.54 16.45 11.21
CA CYS A 120 4.95 15.48 10.34
C CYS A 120 4.11 16.17 9.25
N TYR A 121 4.28 15.71 8.01
CA TYR A 121 3.37 16.06 6.92
C TYR A 121 2.61 14.82 6.50
N ILE A 122 1.28 14.83 6.62
CA ILE A 122 0.42 13.79 6.08
C ILE A 122 0.02 14.21 4.67
N TYR A 123 0.56 13.53 3.65
CA TYR A 123 0.21 13.77 2.26
C TYR A 123 -0.93 12.85 1.87
N ILE A 124 -2.14 13.42 1.77
CA ILE A 124 -3.37 12.68 1.46
C ILE A 124 -3.77 12.86 -0.01
N ARG A 125 -4.24 11.79 -0.61
CA ARG A 125 -4.80 11.77 -1.96
C ARG A 125 -5.88 12.85 -2.14
N GLY A 126 -5.83 13.58 -3.26
CA GLY A 126 -6.71 14.72 -3.51
C GLY A 126 -8.20 14.39 -3.52
N GLU A 127 -8.56 13.16 -3.94
CA GLU A 127 -9.93 12.65 -4.01
C GLU A 127 -10.53 12.31 -2.64
N TYR A 128 -9.70 12.15 -1.61
CA TYR A 128 -10.15 11.83 -0.25
C TYR A 128 -10.60 13.08 0.52
N TYR A 129 -11.62 13.77 0.01
CA TYR A 129 -12.11 15.02 0.60
C TYR A 129 -12.69 14.83 2.01
N SER A 130 -13.56 13.83 2.17
CA SER A 130 -14.21 13.54 3.46
C SER A 130 -13.20 13.08 4.50
N GLU A 131 -12.28 12.19 4.10
CA GLU A 131 -11.21 11.68 4.94
C GLU A 131 -10.26 12.80 5.37
N ALA A 132 -9.90 13.69 4.45
CA ALA A 132 -9.09 14.87 4.75
C ALA A 132 -9.80 15.80 5.75
N SER A 133 -11.10 16.00 5.60
CA SER A 133 -11.90 16.82 6.53
C SER A 133 -11.97 16.20 7.92
N ASN A 134 -12.17 14.89 8.02
CA ASN A 134 -12.20 14.19 9.31
C ASN A 134 -10.80 14.19 9.98
N LEU A 135 -9.77 13.93 9.20
CA LEU A 135 -8.39 13.95 9.71
C LEU A 135 -7.99 15.35 10.19
N GLN A 136 -8.40 16.43 9.48
CA GLN A 136 -8.14 17.80 9.95
C GLN A 136 -8.85 18.09 11.28
N LYS A 137 -10.12 17.65 11.45
CA LYS A 137 -10.82 17.79 12.73
C LYS A 137 -10.11 17.05 13.86
N ALA A 138 -9.63 15.82 13.60
CA ALA A 138 -8.86 15.06 14.58
C ALA A 138 -7.53 15.74 14.93
N ILE A 139 -6.85 16.37 13.96
CA ILE A 139 -5.65 17.20 14.22
C ILE A 139 -6.01 18.38 15.11
N ASP A 140 -7.11 19.10 14.82
CA ASP A 140 -7.56 20.23 15.62
C ASP A 140 -7.92 19.82 17.06
N GLU A 141 -8.59 18.66 17.24
CA GLU A 141 -8.87 18.07 18.55
C GLU A 141 -7.57 17.72 19.29
N ALA A 142 -6.58 17.16 18.60
CA ALA A 142 -5.29 16.81 19.19
C ALA A 142 -4.51 18.06 19.67
N TYR A 143 -4.50 19.14 18.90
CA TYR A 143 -3.94 20.42 19.32
C TYR A 143 -4.68 21.01 20.54
N ALA A 144 -6.01 21.04 20.49
CA ALA A 144 -6.84 21.58 21.56
C ALA A 144 -6.66 20.84 22.91
N ASN A 145 -6.23 19.59 22.86
CA ASN A 145 -5.98 18.75 24.04
C ASN A 145 -4.49 18.58 24.38
N ASN A 146 -3.59 19.37 23.80
CA ASN A 146 -2.14 19.31 24.02
C ASN A 146 -1.53 17.92 23.75
N LEU A 147 -2.11 17.15 22.83
CA LEU A 147 -1.56 15.86 22.41
C LEU A 147 -0.45 16.02 21.39
N ILE A 148 -0.50 17.11 20.61
CA ILE A 148 0.51 17.56 19.65
C ILE A 148 0.74 19.06 19.81
N GLY A 149 1.69 19.64 19.09
CA GLY A 149 2.10 21.03 19.21
C GLY A 149 3.17 21.21 20.29
N LYS A 150 3.11 22.30 21.04
CA LYS A 150 4.05 22.57 22.12
C LYS A 150 3.88 21.60 23.28
N ASN A 151 5.01 21.08 23.77
CA ASN A 151 5.03 20.13 24.89
C ASN A 151 4.04 18.97 24.67
N ALA A 152 4.11 18.33 23.49
CA ALA A 152 3.21 17.28 23.06
C ALA A 152 3.07 16.16 24.10
N CYS A 153 1.85 15.84 24.51
CA CYS A 153 1.54 14.88 25.58
C CYS A 153 2.27 15.15 26.91
N GLY A 154 2.74 16.36 27.17
CA GLY A 154 3.53 16.68 28.37
C GLY A 154 4.94 16.08 28.40
N SER A 155 5.53 15.85 27.23
CA SER A 155 6.85 15.20 27.04
C SER A 155 8.04 16.17 27.01
N ASN A 156 7.81 17.49 27.11
CA ASN A 156 8.79 18.56 26.86
C ASN A 156 9.36 18.56 25.42
N TRP A 157 8.67 17.93 24.47
CA TRP A 157 9.01 17.92 23.07
C TRP A 157 7.91 18.59 22.24
N ASP A 158 8.31 19.47 21.33
CA ASP A 158 7.39 20.17 20.44
C ASP A 158 7.26 19.39 19.13
N TYR A 159 6.03 19.14 18.69
CA TYR A 159 5.79 18.38 17.47
C TYR A 159 4.52 18.79 16.76
N ASP A 160 4.66 19.25 15.53
CA ASP A 160 3.53 19.67 14.69
C ASP A 160 3.15 18.64 13.63
N ILE A 161 1.86 18.54 13.36
CA ILE A 161 1.32 17.67 12.29
C ILE A 161 0.54 18.55 11.31
N TYR A 162 0.92 18.47 10.05
CA TYR A 162 0.30 19.20 8.94
C TYR A 162 -0.35 18.23 7.96
N LEU A 163 -1.56 18.57 7.50
CA LEU A 163 -2.25 17.85 6.43
C LEU A 163 -2.03 18.57 5.10
N HIS A 164 -1.49 17.85 4.10
CA HIS A 164 -1.34 18.34 2.73
C HIS A 164 -2.16 17.50 1.76
N ARG A 165 -2.97 18.14 0.92
CA ARG A 165 -3.78 17.46 -0.08
C ARG A 165 -3.05 17.41 -1.42
N GLY A 166 -2.89 16.19 -1.97
CA GLY A 166 -2.43 15.97 -3.32
C GLY A 166 -3.46 16.38 -4.38
N ALA A 167 -3.14 16.16 -5.63
CA ALA A 167 -3.95 16.54 -6.78
C ALA A 167 -4.34 15.34 -7.68
N GLY A 168 -4.37 14.13 -7.16
CA GLY A 168 -4.90 12.94 -7.83
C GLY A 168 -3.93 12.20 -8.75
N ALA A 169 -2.62 12.40 -8.62
CA ALA A 169 -1.64 11.67 -9.41
C ALA A 169 -1.15 10.42 -8.67
N TYR A 170 -1.38 9.22 -9.23
CA TYR A 170 -0.90 7.94 -8.68
C TYR A 170 0.59 7.93 -8.38
N ILE A 171 1.41 8.55 -9.27
CA ILE A 171 2.86 8.59 -9.09
C ILE A 171 3.29 9.31 -7.80
N CYS A 172 2.46 10.18 -7.22
CA CYS A 172 2.75 10.85 -5.95
C CYS A 172 2.68 9.91 -4.75
N GLY A 173 2.27 8.64 -4.94
CA GLY A 173 2.48 7.55 -3.97
C GLY A 173 3.92 7.02 -3.93
N GLU A 174 4.76 7.29 -4.95
CA GLU A 174 6.20 7.03 -4.87
C GLU A 174 6.86 8.04 -3.92
N GLU A 175 7.73 7.57 -3.01
CA GLU A 175 8.21 8.40 -1.89
C GLU A 175 8.88 9.71 -2.32
N THR A 176 9.66 9.71 -3.42
CA THR A 176 10.37 10.92 -3.86
C THR A 176 9.51 11.81 -4.76
N ALA A 177 8.57 11.26 -5.53
CA ALA A 177 7.58 12.03 -6.25
C ALA A 177 6.62 12.74 -5.29
N LEU A 178 6.24 12.09 -4.19
CA LEU A 178 5.48 12.70 -3.10
C LEU A 178 6.24 13.91 -2.52
N LEU A 179 7.54 13.77 -2.24
CA LEU A 179 8.36 14.88 -1.73
C LEU A 179 8.45 16.04 -2.72
N GLU A 180 8.64 15.78 -4.02
CA GLU A 180 8.62 16.81 -5.06
C GLU A 180 7.27 17.54 -5.09
N SER A 181 6.16 16.80 -5.03
CA SER A 181 4.82 17.39 -4.98
C SER A 181 4.59 18.21 -3.71
N LEU A 182 5.02 17.74 -2.55
CA LEU A 182 4.91 18.45 -1.28
C LEU A 182 5.73 19.76 -1.28
N GLU A 183 6.84 19.78 -2.02
CA GLU A 183 7.65 20.99 -2.25
C GLU A 183 7.05 21.95 -3.30
N GLY A 184 5.87 21.64 -3.84
CA GLY A 184 5.21 22.47 -4.87
C GLY A 184 5.77 22.30 -6.29
N LYS A 185 6.54 21.25 -6.52
CA LYS A 185 7.12 20.91 -7.81
C LYS A 185 6.27 19.85 -8.52
N LYS A 186 6.65 19.52 -9.77
CA LYS A 186 6.10 18.37 -10.49
C LYS A 186 6.36 17.08 -9.71
N GLY A 187 5.33 16.26 -9.51
CA GLY A 187 5.44 14.96 -8.84
C GLY A 187 6.21 13.95 -9.69
N GLN A 188 7.49 14.13 -9.83
CA GLN A 188 8.38 13.21 -10.56
C GLN A 188 9.42 12.64 -9.61
N PRO A 189 9.65 11.30 -9.62
CA PRO A 189 10.64 10.66 -8.77
C PRO A 189 12.05 11.22 -8.91
N ARG A 190 12.78 11.23 -7.80
CA ARG A 190 14.21 11.58 -7.77
C ARG A 190 15.07 10.33 -8.02
N LEU A 191 16.27 10.56 -8.57
CA LEU A 191 17.30 9.52 -8.59
C LEU A 191 17.80 9.23 -7.17
N LYS A 192 18.07 7.99 -6.87
CA LYS A 192 18.68 7.53 -5.62
C LYS A 192 20.05 6.91 -5.92
N PRO A 193 21.13 7.23 -5.19
CA PRO A 193 21.25 8.19 -4.10
C PRO A 193 21.20 9.67 -4.56
N PRO A 194 20.87 10.64 -3.67
CA PRO A 194 20.67 10.46 -2.23
C PRO A 194 19.30 9.86 -1.87
N PHE A 195 19.26 9.09 -0.77
CA PHE A 195 18.00 8.62 -0.20
C PHE A 195 17.36 9.69 0.69
N PRO A 196 16.01 9.68 0.89
CA PRO A 196 15.31 10.70 1.68
C PRO A 196 15.81 10.87 3.11
N ALA A 197 16.30 9.79 3.76
CA ALA A 197 16.89 9.87 5.09
C ALA A 197 18.13 10.78 5.16
N GLY A 198 18.84 10.96 4.05
CA GLY A 198 19.96 11.91 3.95
C GLY A 198 19.55 13.28 3.37
N ALA A 199 18.69 13.29 2.35
CA ALA A 199 18.23 14.50 1.66
C ALA A 199 16.81 14.32 1.09
N GLY A 200 15.81 14.52 1.92
CA GLY A 200 14.40 14.39 1.59
C GLY A 200 13.71 15.74 1.37
N LEU A 201 12.67 16.01 2.15
CA LEU A 201 11.85 17.23 2.06
C LEU A 201 12.71 18.46 2.32
N TYR A 202 12.69 19.40 1.37
CA TYR A 202 13.51 20.64 1.39
C TYR A 202 15.01 20.36 1.58
N GLY A 203 15.51 19.21 1.15
CA GLY A 203 16.89 18.79 1.33
C GLY A 203 17.27 18.43 2.77
N CYS A 204 16.27 18.18 3.62
CA CYS A 204 16.42 17.78 5.01
C CYS A 204 16.20 16.27 5.17
N PRO A 205 16.80 15.63 6.21
CA PRO A 205 16.52 14.22 6.51
C PRO A 205 15.04 13.96 6.67
N THR A 206 14.54 12.96 5.94
CA THR A 206 13.09 12.67 5.90
C THR A 206 12.86 11.16 5.78
N THR A 207 11.91 10.65 6.55
CA THR A 207 11.38 9.30 6.35
C THR A 207 9.95 9.40 5.81
N VAL A 208 9.68 8.72 4.68
CA VAL A 208 8.32 8.59 4.12
C VAL A 208 7.77 7.21 4.52
N THR A 209 6.61 7.17 5.16
CA THR A 209 6.03 5.92 5.68
C THR A 209 4.52 5.88 5.43
N ASN A 210 3.98 4.70 5.11
CA ASN A 210 2.55 4.52 4.84
C ASN A 210 1.68 4.67 6.11
N VAL A 211 0.41 5.07 5.93
CA VAL A 211 -0.59 5.26 7.00
C VAL A 211 -0.72 4.04 7.91
N GLU A 212 -0.99 2.86 7.35
CA GLU A 212 -1.18 1.63 8.15
C GLU A 212 0.09 1.28 8.95
N THR A 213 1.27 1.46 8.37
CA THR A 213 2.55 1.21 9.06
C THR A 213 2.72 2.11 10.29
N ILE A 214 2.36 3.38 10.18
CA ILE A 214 2.45 4.34 11.27
C ILE A 214 1.39 4.05 12.35
N ALA A 215 0.15 3.76 11.93
CA ALA A 215 -0.96 3.55 12.86
C ALA A 215 -0.77 2.31 13.78
N VAL A 216 -0.07 1.27 13.33
CA VAL A 216 0.16 0.07 14.16
C VAL A 216 1.25 0.26 15.23
N ALA A 217 2.16 1.23 15.06
CA ALA A 217 3.33 1.39 15.91
C ALA A 217 3.01 1.59 17.40
N PRO A 218 2.10 2.47 17.82
CA PRO A 218 1.78 2.66 19.24
C PRO A 218 1.31 1.37 19.92
N THR A 219 0.51 0.56 19.22
CA THR A 219 0.00 -0.71 19.75
C THR A 219 1.14 -1.73 19.91
N ILE A 220 2.08 -1.78 18.98
CA ILE A 220 3.28 -2.63 19.12
C ILE A 220 4.08 -2.23 20.36
N ILE A 221 4.32 -0.94 20.58
CA ILE A 221 5.09 -0.47 21.74
C ILE A 221 4.35 -0.75 23.07
N ARG A 222 3.00 -0.73 23.08
CA ARG A 222 2.18 -1.04 24.26
C ARG A 222 2.18 -2.52 24.60
N LYS A 223 1.96 -3.37 23.59
CA LYS A 223 1.82 -4.82 23.76
C LYS A 223 3.16 -5.56 23.70
N GLY A 224 4.19 -4.94 23.16
CA GLY A 224 5.54 -5.48 22.98
C GLY A 224 5.75 -6.18 21.63
N ALA A 225 7.00 -6.19 21.17
CA ALA A 225 7.42 -6.85 19.93
C ALA A 225 7.11 -8.35 19.95
N SER A 226 7.26 -9.02 21.09
CA SER A 226 6.95 -10.44 21.23
C SER A 226 5.49 -10.78 20.97
N TRP A 227 4.55 -9.91 21.37
CA TRP A 227 3.15 -10.07 21.04
C TRP A 227 2.92 -9.97 19.52
N PHE A 228 3.51 -8.96 18.88
CA PHE A 228 3.34 -8.79 17.43
C PHE A 228 3.95 -9.96 16.65
N ASN A 229 5.09 -10.48 17.10
CA ASN A 229 5.75 -11.65 16.52
C ASN A 229 4.98 -12.97 16.76
N SER A 230 4.11 -13.02 17.76
CA SER A 230 3.25 -14.19 17.98
C SER A 230 2.09 -14.30 16.99
N LEU A 231 1.83 -13.22 16.24
CA LEU A 231 0.85 -13.15 15.17
C LEU A 231 1.54 -13.27 13.79
N GLY A 232 0.89 -13.96 12.88
CA GLY A 232 1.43 -14.15 11.54
C GLY A 232 2.42 -15.31 11.42
N ARG A 233 3.44 -15.12 10.62
CA ARG A 233 4.47 -16.14 10.33
C ARG A 233 5.88 -15.54 10.47
N GLU A 234 6.87 -16.38 10.59
CA GLU A 234 8.28 -15.97 10.60
C GLU A 234 8.60 -15.07 9.39
N ASN A 235 9.28 -13.94 9.63
CA ASN A 235 9.58 -12.87 8.67
C ASN A 235 8.34 -12.16 8.08
N ASN A 236 7.13 -12.56 8.43
CA ASN A 236 5.85 -11.97 8.02
C ASN A 236 4.92 -11.86 9.23
N THR A 237 5.35 -11.07 10.20
CA THR A 237 4.71 -10.96 11.52
C THR A 237 3.56 -9.97 11.55
N GLY A 238 2.71 -10.15 12.56
CA GLY A 238 1.64 -9.23 12.90
C GLY A 238 0.40 -9.36 12.04
N THR A 239 -0.40 -8.29 12.05
CA THR A 239 -1.64 -8.18 11.31
C THR A 239 -1.48 -7.32 10.05
N LYS A 240 -2.45 -7.42 9.16
CA LYS A 240 -2.56 -6.65 7.92
C LYS A 240 -4.02 -6.38 7.61
N ILE A 241 -4.33 -5.18 7.12
CA ILE A 241 -5.64 -4.93 6.54
C ILE A 241 -5.64 -5.40 5.08
N PHE A 242 -6.58 -6.28 4.76
CA PHE A 242 -6.84 -6.77 3.41
C PHE A 242 -8.06 -6.06 2.83
N SER A 243 -7.94 -5.51 1.62
CA SER A 243 -9.07 -4.95 0.87
C SER A 243 -9.54 -6.00 -0.13
N ILE A 244 -10.70 -6.60 0.09
CA ILE A 244 -11.22 -7.69 -0.76
C ILE A 244 -12.33 -7.15 -1.66
N SER A 245 -12.19 -7.32 -2.97
CA SER A 245 -13.12 -6.79 -3.97
C SER A 245 -13.23 -7.68 -5.21
N GLY A 246 -13.97 -7.22 -6.21
CA GLY A 246 -14.25 -7.97 -7.43
C GLY A 246 -15.45 -8.90 -7.29
N HIS A 247 -15.37 -10.11 -7.82
CA HIS A 247 -16.48 -11.06 -7.85
C HIS A 247 -16.61 -11.87 -6.54
N VAL A 248 -16.81 -11.17 -5.43
CA VAL A 248 -17.11 -11.73 -4.11
C VAL A 248 -18.51 -11.31 -3.65
N ASN A 249 -19.12 -12.09 -2.76
CA ASN A 249 -20.47 -11.80 -2.27
C ASN A 249 -20.54 -10.54 -1.41
N ASN A 250 -19.52 -10.29 -0.57
CA ASN A 250 -19.45 -9.15 0.35
C ASN A 250 -18.07 -8.50 0.27
N PRO A 251 -17.84 -7.51 -0.62
CA PRO A 251 -16.59 -6.75 -0.64
C PRO A 251 -16.35 -6.06 0.71
N CYS A 252 -15.12 -6.15 1.24
CA CYS A 252 -14.81 -5.63 2.57
C CYS A 252 -13.34 -5.27 2.75
N ASN A 253 -13.07 -4.46 3.79
CA ASN A 253 -11.75 -4.35 4.41
C ASN A 253 -11.76 -5.16 5.71
N VAL A 254 -10.75 -5.97 5.94
CA VAL A 254 -10.64 -6.80 7.14
C VAL A 254 -9.21 -6.84 7.65
N GLU A 255 -9.04 -6.74 8.97
CA GLU A 255 -7.76 -6.98 9.62
C GLU A 255 -7.64 -8.47 9.95
N GLU A 256 -6.55 -9.09 9.47
CA GLU A 256 -6.22 -10.49 9.73
C GLU A 256 -4.72 -10.69 9.92
N GLU A 257 -4.34 -11.87 10.40
CA GLU A 257 -2.94 -12.25 10.53
C GLU A 257 -2.26 -12.38 9.16
N MET A 258 -1.01 -11.93 9.10
CA MET A 258 -0.15 -12.19 7.95
C MET A 258 0.02 -13.71 7.75
N GLY A 259 -0.16 -14.17 6.50
CA GLY A 259 -0.04 -15.58 6.18
C GLY A 259 -1.34 -16.39 6.31
N ILE A 260 -2.48 -15.72 6.50
CA ILE A 260 -3.79 -16.37 6.29
C ILE A 260 -3.88 -16.99 4.89
N GLY A 261 -4.57 -18.12 4.72
CA GLY A 261 -4.81 -18.70 3.40
C GLY A 261 -5.67 -17.79 2.52
N LEU A 262 -5.31 -17.60 1.25
CA LEU A 262 -6.08 -16.76 0.34
C LEU A 262 -7.54 -17.23 0.22
N LYS A 263 -7.75 -18.54 0.08
CA LYS A 263 -9.10 -19.13 0.03
C LYS A 263 -9.87 -18.85 1.32
N GLU A 264 -9.26 -19.13 2.47
CA GLU A 264 -9.84 -18.88 3.79
C GLU A 264 -10.23 -17.40 3.96
N LEU A 265 -9.34 -16.47 3.57
CA LEU A 265 -9.60 -15.04 3.62
C LEU A 265 -10.85 -14.65 2.83
N ILE A 266 -10.98 -15.13 1.59
CA ILE A 266 -12.10 -14.82 0.71
C ILE A 266 -13.39 -15.48 1.21
N GLU A 267 -13.36 -16.76 1.59
CA GLU A 267 -14.54 -17.49 2.01
C GLU A 267 -15.09 -16.99 3.34
N THR A 268 -14.21 -16.71 4.31
CA THR A 268 -14.62 -16.31 5.67
C THR A 268 -15.11 -14.87 5.73
N HIS A 269 -14.37 -13.93 5.11
CA HIS A 269 -14.66 -12.51 5.29
C HIS A 269 -15.48 -11.89 4.15
N ALA A 270 -15.27 -12.35 2.93
CA ALA A 270 -15.97 -11.81 1.76
C ALA A 270 -17.18 -12.66 1.32
N GLY A 271 -17.58 -13.64 2.11
CA GLY A 271 -18.72 -14.52 1.81
C GLY A 271 -18.50 -15.42 0.59
N GLY A 272 -17.24 -15.62 0.18
CA GLY A 272 -16.85 -16.44 -0.95
C GLY A 272 -16.99 -15.77 -2.31
N VAL A 273 -16.60 -16.51 -3.35
CA VAL A 273 -16.69 -16.11 -4.75
C VAL A 273 -18.14 -16.19 -5.23
N ILE A 274 -18.59 -15.21 -6.01
CA ILE A 274 -19.91 -15.26 -6.67
C ILE A 274 -20.01 -16.51 -7.56
N GLY A 275 -20.96 -17.39 -7.25
CA GLY A 275 -21.12 -18.69 -7.91
C GLY A 275 -20.26 -19.80 -7.33
N GLY A 276 -19.65 -19.58 -6.14
CA GLY A 276 -18.85 -20.57 -5.41
C GLY A 276 -17.38 -20.62 -5.84
N TRP A 277 -16.55 -21.29 -5.04
CA TRP A 277 -15.10 -21.36 -5.27
C TRP A 277 -14.71 -21.99 -6.62
N ASP A 278 -15.52 -22.92 -7.12
CA ASP A 278 -15.26 -23.55 -8.43
C ASP A 278 -15.49 -22.59 -9.60
N ASN A 279 -16.18 -21.48 -9.37
CA ASN A 279 -16.35 -20.42 -10.35
C ASN A 279 -15.18 -19.41 -10.36
N LEU A 280 -14.19 -19.54 -9.47
CA LEU A 280 -12.99 -18.70 -9.48
C LEU A 280 -12.19 -18.92 -10.76
N LEU A 281 -11.76 -17.83 -11.40
CA LEU A 281 -10.84 -17.83 -12.53
C LEU A 281 -9.42 -17.49 -12.07
N ALA A 282 -9.26 -16.31 -11.46
CA ALA A 282 -7.97 -15.77 -11.03
C ALA A 282 -8.15 -14.73 -9.91
N VAL A 283 -7.06 -14.42 -9.22
CA VAL A 283 -6.98 -13.34 -8.22
C VAL A 283 -5.76 -12.48 -8.48
N ILE A 284 -5.90 -11.17 -8.33
CA ILE A 284 -4.77 -10.26 -8.11
C ILE A 284 -4.65 -10.07 -6.61
N PRO A 285 -3.60 -10.58 -5.93
CA PRO A 285 -3.59 -10.66 -4.47
C PRO A 285 -3.08 -9.39 -3.75
N GLY A 286 -2.49 -8.45 -4.47
CA GLY A 286 -1.77 -7.32 -3.86
C GLY A 286 -1.98 -5.95 -4.47
N GLY A 287 -3.07 -5.76 -5.22
CA GLY A 287 -3.32 -4.54 -6.00
C GLY A 287 -2.87 -4.67 -7.45
N ALA A 288 -3.23 -3.69 -8.26
CA ALA A 288 -3.03 -3.73 -9.71
C ALA A 288 -1.57 -3.91 -10.15
N SER A 289 -0.61 -3.60 -9.30
CA SER A 289 0.84 -3.63 -9.57
C SER A 289 1.48 -5.03 -9.47
N VAL A 290 0.74 -6.06 -9.07
CA VAL A 290 1.30 -7.40 -8.93
C VAL A 290 0.71 -8.38 -9.97
N PRO A 291 1.45 -9.45 -10.35
CA PRO A 291 0.93 -10.46 -11.25
C PRO A 291 -0.29 -11.18 -10.68
N LEU A 292 -1.29 -11.40 -11.51
CA LEU A 292 -2.42 -12.28 -11.19
C LEU A 292 -1.97 -13.72 -11.00
N ILE A 293 -2.74 -14.48 -10.20
CA ILE A 293 -2.54 -15.92 -9.99
C ILE A 293 -3.83 -16.70 -10.32
N PRO A 294 -3.74 -17.87 -10.97
CA PRO A 294 -4.90 -18.67 -11.33
C PRO A 294 -5.46 -19.44 -10.12
N LYS A 295 -6.70 -19.94 -10.24
CA LYS A 295 -7.38 -20.71 -9.18
C LYS A 295 -6.51 -21.81 -8.56
N SER A 296 -5.75 -22.56 -9.35
CA SER A 296 -4.91 -23.65 -8.86
C SER A 296 -3.84 -23.21 -7.85
N ILE A 297 -3.35 -21.97 -7.95
CA ILE A 297 -2.44 -21.38 -6.97
C ILE A 297 -3.23 -20.82 -5.76
N CYS A 298 -4.40 -20.24 -6.02
CA CYS A 298 -5.25 -19.64 -4.97
C CYS A 298 -5.73 -20.67 -3.92
N ASP A 299 -5.77 -21.96 -4.27
CA ASP A 299 -6.23 -23.04 -3.37
C ASP A 299 -5.33 -23.19 -2.13
N THR A 300 -4.04 -22.87 -2.23
CA THR A 300 -3.04 -23.16 -1.18
C THR A 300 -2.17 -22.01 -0.75
N VAL A 301 -2.10 -20.93 -1.54
CA VAL A 301 -1.18 -19.81 -1.28
C VAL A 301 -1.54 -19.07 0.00
N LYS A 302 -0.51 -18.62 0.72
CA LYS A 302 -0.64 -17.80 1.90
C LYS A 302 -0.49 -16.31 1.57
N MET A 303 -1.22 -15.46 2.28
CA MET A 303 -1.24 -14.01 2.08
C MET A 303 -0.13 -13.35 2.91
N ASP A 304 1.11 -13.56 2.47
CA ASP A 304 2.31 -12.90 2.99
C ASP A 304 3.30 -12.58 1.87
N PHE A 305 4.33 -11.79 2.18
CA PHE A 305 5.29 -11.32 1.18
C PHE A 305 6.09 -12.46 0.55
N ASP A 306 6.49 -13.44 1.35
CA ASP A 306 7.40 -14.48 0.90
C ASP A 306 6.65 -15.55 0.11
N SER A 307 5.50 -16.02 0.61
CA SER A 307 4.68 -17.01 -0.09
C SER A 307 4.16 -16.53 -1.45
N LEU A 308 3.76 -15.25 -1.55
CA LEU A 308 3.32 -14.70 -2.83
C LEU A 308 4.47 -14.47 -3.81
N LYS A 309 5.68 -14.17 -3.29
CA LYS A 309 6.90 -14.09 -4.12
C LYS A 309 7.28 -15.46 -4.69
N GLU A 310 7.15 -16.53 -3.93
CA GLU A 310 7.40 -17.91 -4.40
C GLU A 310 6.54 -18.31 -5.60
N VAL A 311 5.29 -17.83 -5.66
CA VAL A 311 4.39 -18.06 -6.79
C VAL A 311 4.48 -16.96 -7.86
N GLN A 312 5.57 -16.18 -7.86
CA GLN A 312 5.85 -15.10 -8.82
C GLN A 312 4.75 -14.02 -8.87
N SER A 313 4.19 -13.71 -7.70
CA SER A 313 3.28 -12.58 -7.48
C SER A 313 3.80 -11.73 -6.31
N GLY A 314 2.95 -10.97 -5.64
CA GLY A 314 3.33 -10.13 -4.51
C GLY A 314 2.16 -9.77 -3.61
N LEU A 315 2.46 -9.54 -2.32
CA LEU A 315 1.45 -9.06 -1.38
C LEU A 315 1.05 -7.60 -1.66
N GLY A 316 1.97 -6.80 -2.16
CA GLY A 316 1.72 -5.39 -2.48
C GLY A 316 1.03 -4.67 -1.32
N THR A 317 -0.09 -4.03 -1.62
CA THR A 317 -0.95 -3.36 -0.63
C THR A 317 -1.93 -4.30 0.07
N ALA A 318 -1.97 -5.59 -0.28
CA ALA A 318 -2.96 -6.59 0.13
C ALA A 318 -4.40 -6.28 -0.36
N ALA A 319 -4.50 -5.64 -1.51
CA ALA A 319 -5.76 -5.47 -2.22
C ALA A 319 -6.03 -6.71 -3.07
N VAL A 320 -7.00 -7.51 -2.63
CA VAL A 320 -7.37 -8.79 -3.23
C VAL A 320 -8.50 -8.58 -4.23
N ILE A 321 -8.20 -8.65 -5.52
CA ILE A 321 -9.18 -8.47 -6.60
C ILE A 321 -9.55 -9.83 -7.15
N VAL A 322 -10.76 -10.29 -6.87
CA VAL A 322 -11.26 -11.62 -7.24
C VAL A 322 -11.96 -11.57 -8.61
N MET A 323 -11.56 -12.44 -9.52
CA MET A 323 -12.14 -12.57 -10.85
C MET A 323 -12.71 -13.98 -11.04
N ASN A 324 -14.01 -14.07 -11.30
CA ASN A 324 -14.67 -15.34 -11.60
C ASN A 324 -14.64 -15.65 -13.10
N LYS A 325 -15.16 -16.80 -13.51
CA LYS A 325 -15.15 -17.29 -14.91
C LYS A 325 -15.91 -16.41 -15.91
N SER A 326 -16.73 -15.45 -15.43
CA SER A 326 -17.39 -14.48 -16.33
C SER A 326 -16.48 -13.30 -16.72
N THR A 327 -15.30 -13.19 -16.10
CA THR A 327 -14.34 -12.11 -16.37
C THR A 327 -13.65 -12.31 -17.71
N ASP A 328 -13.65 -11.29 -18.54
CA ASP A 328 -12.71 -11.18 -19.65
C ASP A 328 -11.32 -10.83 -19.10
N ILE A 329 -10.49 -11.86 -18.91
CA ILE A 329 -9.18 -11.71 -18.26
C ILE A 329 -8.20 -10.87 -19.08
N VAL A 330 -8.32 -10.92 -20.43
CA VAL A 330 -7.44 -10.16 -21.33
C VAL A 330 -7.82 -8.67 -21.30
N ASP A 331 -9.12 -8.37 -21.34
CA ASP A 331 -9.59 -6.98 -21.21
C ASP A 331 -9.28 -6.41 -19.83
N ALA A 332 -9.45 -7.20 -18.77
CA ALA A 332 -9.11 -6.77 -17.40
C ALA A 332 -7.65 -6.29 -17.29
N ILE A 333 -6.70 -7.04 -17.85
CA ILE A 333 -5.28 -6.63 -17.83
C ILE A 333 -4.99 -5.50 -18.82
N CYS A 334 -5.71 -5.44 -19.96
CA CYS A 334 -5.62 -4.29 -20.87
C CYS A 334 -6.02 -2.98 -20.18
N ARG A 335 -7.06 -3.00 -19.34
CA ARG A 335 -7.49 -1.82 -18.56
C ARG A 335 -6.43 -1.40 -17.55
N LEU A 336 -5.72 -2.33 -16.92
CA LEU A 336 -4.57 -1.99 -16.06
C LEU A 336 -3.42 -1.39 -16.87
N SER A 337 -3.15 -1.89 -18.07
CA SER A 337 -2.15 -1.28 -18.98
C SER A 337 -2.52 0.15 -19.35
N HIS A 338 -3.81 0.44 -19.60
CA HIS A 338 -4.31 1.78 -19.81
C HIS A 338 -4.07 2.70 -18.61
N PHE A 339 -4.36 2.19 -17.40
CA PHE A 339 -4.12 2.91 -16.15
C PHE A 339 -2.65 3.32 -16.03
N TYR A 340 -1.70 2.40 -16.18
CA TYR A 340 -0.27 2.72 -16.06
C TYR A 340 0.25 3.64 -17.16
N LYS A 341 -0.30 3.54 -18.38
CA LYS A 341 -0.02 4.51 -19.45
C LYS A 341 -0.45 5.92 -19.05
N HIS A 342 -1.64 6.06 -18.45
CA HIS A 342 -2.18 7.35 -18.00
C HIS A 342 -1.38 7.92 -16.84
N GLU A 343 -0.98 7.09 -15.89
CA GLU A 343 -0.33 7.48 -14.63
C GLU A 343 1.21 7.63 -14.74
N SER A 344 1.81 7.26 -15.86
CA SER A 344 3.23 7.51 -16.08
C SER A 344 3.53 9.02 -16.05
N CYS A 345 4.47 9.43 -15.16
CA CYS A 345 4.87 10.83 -15.04
C CYS A 345 5.65 11.36 -16.26
N GLY A 346 6.02 10.49 -17.21
CA GLY A 346 6.72 10.81 -18.42
C GLY A 346 8.21 11.15 -18.27
N GLN A 347 8.81 10.95 -17.11
CA GLN A 347 10.19 11.33 -16.85
C GLN A 347 11.20 10.45 -17.60
N CYS A 348 11.13 9.12 -17.42
CA CYS A 348 12.08 8.19 -18.03
C CYS A 348 11.52 7.53 -19.30
N THR A 349 12.35 7.42 -20.33
CA THR A 349 11.95 6.96 -21.66
C THR A 349 11.33 5.55 -21.66
N PRO A 350 11.88 4.53 -20.98
CA PRO A 350 11.28 3.19 -21.00
C PRO A 350 9.83 3.16 -20.51
N CYS A 351 9.52 3.91 -19.44
CA CYS A 351 8.15 4.03 -18.92
C CYS A 351 7.28 4.88 -19.83
N ARG A 352 7.72 6.12 -20.18
CA ARG A 352 6.94 7.07 -20.98
C ARG A 352 6.46 6.47 -22.30
N GLU A 353 7.35 5.82 -23.04
CA GLU A 353 7.05 5.23 -24.35
C GLU A 353 6.52 3.80 -24.23
N GLY A 354 7.15 2.99 -23.37
CA GLY A 354 6.86 1.56 -23.26
C GLY A 354 5.47 1.25 -22.72
N THR A 355 4.95 2.03 -21.75
CA THR A 355 3.57 1.85 -21.26
C THR A 355 2.53 2.08 -22.35
N GLY A 356 2.79 3.04 -23.24
CA GLY A 356 1.96 3.29 -24.42
C GLY A 356 2.03 2.16 -25.46
N TRP A 357 3.20 1.53 -25.63
CA TRP A 357 3.36 0.37 -26.53
C TRP A 357 2.64 -0.86 -25.96
N MET A 358 2.86 -1.17 -24.68
CA MET A 358 2.17 -2.28 -24.01
C MET A 358 0.65 -2.16 -24.15
N PHE A 359 0.09 -0.98 -23.86
CA PHE A 359 -1.34 -0.75 -23.97
C PHE A 359 -1.87 -1.01 -25.39
N ARG A 360 -1.24 -0.42 -26.44
CA ARG A 360 -1.67 -0.64 -27.83
C ARG A 360 -1.59 -2.10 -28.26
N MET A 361 -0.57 -2.83 -27.82
CA MET A 361 -0.46 -4.25 -28.11
C MET A 361 -1.54 -5.05 -27.37
N MET A 362 -1.84 -4.71 -26.12
CA MET A 362 -2.94 -5.32 -25.37
C MET A 362 -4.31 -5.05 -26.01
N GLU A 363 -4.56 -3.83 -26.53
CA GLU A 363 -5.81 -3.54 -27.27
C GLU A 363 -5.99 -4.44 -28.50
N LYS A 364 -4.91 -4.71 -29.25
CA LYS A 364 -4.96 -5.68 -30.36
C LYS A 364 -5.29 -7.08 -29.88
N MET A 365 -4.72 -7.53 -28.77
CA MET A 365 -4.98 -8.84 -28.19
C MET A 365 -6.41 -8.99 -27.67
N VAL A 366 -6.98 -7.93 -27.09
CA VAL A 366 -8.41 -7.92 -26.70
C VAL A 366 -9.32 -8.11 -27.91
N LYS A 367 -9.03 -7.47 -29.02
CA LYS A 367 -9.79 -7.59 -30.28
C LYS A 367 -9.51 -8.92 -31.01
N GLY A 368 -8.38 -9.56 -30.75
CA GLY A 368 -7.86 -10.68 -31.52
C GLY A 368 -7.08 -10.27 -32.80
N ASP A 369 -7.05 -8.96 -33.12
CA ASP A 369 -6.31 -8.39 -34.27
C ASP A 369 -4.80 -8.30 -33.97
N ALA A 370 -4.20 -9.45 -33.71
CA ALA A 370 -2.78 -9.60 -33.41
C ALA A 370 -2.21 -10.87 -34.10
N GLU A 371 -0.90 -10.99 -34.08
CA GLU A 371 -0.22 -12.23 -34.43
C GLU A 371 0.23 -12.97 -33.16
N VAL A 372 0.31 -14.31 -33.23
CA VAL A 372 0.80 -15.13 -32.12
C VAL A 372 2.20 -14.65 -31.64
N ASN A 373 3.07 -14.27 -32.62
CA ASN A 373 4.38 -13.72 -32.32
C ASN A 373 4.35 -12.35 -31.62
N ASP A 374 3.22 -11.62 -31.66
CA ASP A 374 3.09 -10.34 -30.95
C ASP A 374 3.01 -10.53 -29.44
N ILE A 375 2.60 -11.74 -28.97
CA ILE A 375 2.65 -12.13 -27.56
C ILE A 375 4.09 -12.10 -27.04
N ASP A 376 5.01 -12.70 -27.78
CA ASP A 376 6.42 -12.78 -27.39
C ASP A 376 7.10 -11.40 -27.51
N LYS A 377 6.76 -10.61 -28.54
CA LYS A 377 7.19 -9.21 -28.66
C LYS A 377 6.72 -8.36 -27.47
N LEU A 378 5.45 -8.54 -27.03
CA LEU A 378 4.94 -7.82 -25.86
C LEU A 378 5.70 -8.20 -24.58
N LEU A 379 5.97 -9.48 -24.39
CA LEU A 379 6.79 -9.94 -23.26
C LEU A 379 8.21 -9.34 -23.31
N ASP A 380 8.81 -9.22 -24.48
CA ASP A 380 10.13 -8.59 -24.64
C ASP A 380 10.06 -7.07 -24.33
N VAL A 381 9.00 -6.39 -24.74
CA VAL A 381 8.77 -4.98 -24.35
C VAL A 381 8.67 -4.85 -22.82
N THR A 382 7.95 -5.74 -22.12
CA THR A 382 7.86 -5.69 -20.65
C THR A 382 9.23 -5.79 -20.00
N LYS A 383 10.13 -6.65 -20.51
CA LYS A 383 11.49 -6.84 -19.99
C LYS A 383 12.42 -5.63 -20.23
N GLN A 384 12.14 -4.83 -21.27
CA GLN A 384 12.87 -3.58 -21.52
C GLN A 384 12.41 -2.41 -20.64
N ILE A 385 11.29 -2.58 -19.93
CA ILE A 385 10.74 -1.58 -19.00
C ILE A 385 11.08 -1.98 -17.56
N GLU A 386 10.82 -3.23 -17.17
CA GLU A 386 11.12 -3.77 -15.85
C GLU A 386 12.61 -3.61 -15.52
N GLY A 387 12.91 -3.01 -14.37
CA GLY A 387 14.27 -2.77 -13.92
C GLY A 387 15.03 -1.64 -14.67
N HIS A 388 14.42 -0.99 -15.67
CA HIS A 388 15.08 0.03 -16.49
C HIS A 388 14.48 1.45 -16.29
N THR A 389 13.70 1.62 -15.24
CA THR A 389 13.01 2.89 -14.95
C THR A 389 13.49 3.52 -13.63
N ILE A 390 13.29 4.83 -13.47
CA ILE A 390 13.70 5.56 -12.25
C ILE A 390 12.96 5.07 -11.01
N CYS A 391 11.70 4.65 -11.15
CA CYS A 391 10.86 4.15 -10.06
C CYS A 391 10.14 2.86 -10.45
N ALA A 392 9.54 2.20 -9.46
CA ALA A 392 8.85 0.92 -9.64
C ALA A 392 7.53 0.99 -10.45
N LEU A 393 7.10 2.16 -10.96
CA LEU A 393 5.93 2.24 -11.82
C LEU A 393 6.15 1.44 -13.12
N GLY A 394 7.37 1.40 -13.64
CA GLY A 394 7.69 0.58 -14.83
C GLY A 394 7.49 -0.91 -14.57
N ASP A 395 7.97 -1.39 -13.43
CA ASP A 395 7.79 -2.77 -12.99
C ASP A 395 6.30 -3.09 -12.79
N ALA A 396 5.60 -2.20 -12.10
CA ALA A 396 4.15 -2.30 -11.85
C ALA A 396 3.32 -2.34 -13.14
N ALA A 397 3.76 -1.67 -14.20
CA ALA A 397 3.10 -1.69 -15.51
C ALA A 397 3.37 -3.00 -16.28
N ALA A 398 4.56 -3.59 -16.11
CA ALA A 398 4.98 -4.80 -16.80
C ALA A 398 4.41 -6.09 -16.17
N TRP A 399 4.38 -6.19 -14.85
CA TRP A 399 4.07 -7.41 -14.11
C TRP A 399 2.64 -7.96 -14.34
N PRO A 400 1.57 -7.15 -14.44
CA PRO A 400 0.23 -7.67 -14.76
C PRO A 400 0.19 -8.39 -16.11
N ILE A 401 0.87 -7.85 -17.14
CA ILE A 401 0.98 -8.45 -18.47
C ILE A 401 1.76 -9.76 -18.40
N GLN A 402 2.89 -9.77 -17.72
CA GLN A 402 3.69 -10.99 -17.54
C GLN A 402 2.89 -12.07 -16.81
N GLY A 403 2.10 -11.71 -15.80
CA GLY A 403 1.19 -12.63 -15.10
C GLY A 403 0.12 -13.19 -16.01
N LEU A 404 -0.52 -12.36 -16.83
CA LEU A 404 -1.49 -12.79 -17.84
C LEU A 404 -0.88 -13.81 -18.81
N MET A 405 0.26 -13.48 -19.39
CA MET A 405 0.90 -14.35 -20.38
C MET A 405 1.44 -15.65 -19.79
N ARG A 406 1.85 -15.63 -18.53
CA ARG A 406 2.30 -16.83 -17.81
C ARG A 406 1.18 -17.85 -17.62
N HIS A 407 -0.02 -17.39 -17.29
CA HIS A 407 -1.11 -18.25 -16.85
C HIS A 407 -2.25 -18.37 -17.86
N PHE A 408 -2.43 -17.40 -18.75
CA PHE A 408 -3.57 -17.31 -19.67
C PHE A 408 -3.16 -17.08 -21.13
N ARG A 409 -1.92 -17.36 -21.50
CA ARG A 409 -1.47 -17.31 -22.92
C ARG A 409 -2.40 -18.07 -23.88
N PRO A 410 -2.89 -19.28 -23.56
CA PRO A 410 -3.79 -19.99 -24.45
C PRO A 410 -5.10 -19.25 -24.76
N GLU A 411 -5.60 -18.43 -23.81
CA GLU A 411 -6.79 -17.61 -24.04
C GLU A 411 -6.52 -16.48 -25.05
N VAL A 412 -5.34 -15.85 -24.99
CA VAL A 412 -4.93 -14.84 -25.96
C VAL A 412 -4.77 -15.46 -27.35
N GLU A 413 -4.11 -16.61 -27.43
CA GLU A 413 -3.93 -17.35 -28.69
C GLU A 413 -5.27 -17.80 -29.32
N ARG A 414 -6.23 -18.22 -28.49
CA ARG A 414 -7.59 -18.57 -28.93
C ARG A 414 -8.28 -17.38 -29.61
N ARG A 415 -8.24 -16.20 -28.99
CA ARG A 415 -8.83 -14.96 -29.54
C ARG A 415 -8.24 -14.59 -30.90
N ILE A 416 -6.92 -14.63 -31.01
CA ILE A 416 -6.23 -14.36 -32.27
C ILE A 416 -6.68 -15.34 -33.37
N LYS A 417 -6.83 -16.63 -33.04
CA LYS A 417 -7.29 -17.63 -33.97
C LYS A 417 -8.74 -17.42 -34.40
N GLU A 418 -9.62 -17.11 -33.46
CA GLU A 418 -11.06 -16.89 -33.76
C GLU A 418 -11.26 -15.64 -34.62
N TYR A 419 -10.55 -14.55 -34.34
CA TYR A 419 -10.59 -13.32 -35.15
C TYR A 419 -10.19 -13.59 -36.60
N ARG A 420 -9.09 -14.30 -36.83
CA ARG A 420 -8.65 -14.67 -38.19
C ARG A 420 -9.66 -15.54 -38.94
N ILE A 421 -10.34 -16.42 -38.25
CA ILE A 421 -11.40 -17.24 -38.90
C ILE A 421 -12.57 -16.36 -39.31
N SER A 422 -12.93 -15.37 -38.50
CA SER A 422 -14.05 -14.46 -38.83
C SER A 422 -13.73 -13.47 -39.95
N GLU A 423 -12.45 -13.13 -40.20
CA GLU A 423 -12.05 -12.27 -41.33
C GLU A 423 -12.03 -13.02 -42.66
N VAL A 424 -11.95 -14.34 -42.64
CA VAL A 424 -11.89 -15.18 -43.86
C VAL A 424 -13.29 -15.71 -44.23
N ALA A 425 -14.26 -15.66 -43.34
CA ALA A 425 -15.64 -16.06 -43.53
C ALA A 425 -16.51 -14.93 -44.06
#